data_09f2c8fa356474ecbf4c0b24936aaec9
#
_entry.id   09f2c8fa356474ecbf4c0b24936aaec9
#
_cell.length_a   1.000
_cell.length_b   1.000
_cell.length_c   1.000
_cell.angle_alpha   90.00
_cell.angle_beta   90.00
_cell.angle_gamma   90.00
#
_symmetry.space_group_name_H-M   'P 1'
#
loop_
_entity.id
_entity.type
_entity.pdbx_description
1 polymer ?
#
loop_
_entity_poly.entity_id
_entity_poly.type
_entity_poly.pdbx_seq_one_letter_code
_entity_poly.pdbx_strand_id
1 'polypeptide(L)'
;MYKEIFKLVVAIISQPGKAWDILTRKEEKDDEFLSRFVYPLIGFVTVAAFLGVLFTRKEFDVELALKSSIRTLVAAFGGFYLASYLLNEIWQGWFKREKDMKLCQRFVGYSSSLMFALNIVLMLLPEFFFLRIFVLLSLIHISEPTRPLY
;
A
#
# COMPACT_ATOMS: atom_id res chain seq x y z
N MET A 1 2.30 -13.50 -12.45
CA MET A 1 1.51 -12.84 -11.40
C MET A 1 2.39 -12.07 -10.42
N TYR A 2 3.21 -12.71 -9.60
CA TYR A 2 4.08 -12.01 -8.63
C TYR A 2 5.13 -11.10 -9.27
N LYS A 3 5.68 -11.46 -10.42
CA LYS A 3 6.61 -10.62 -11.19
C LYS A 3 5.96 -9.32 -11.68
N GLU A 4 4.68 -9.36 -12.01
CA GLU A 4 3.92 -8.18 -12.45
C GLU A 4 3.68 -7.22 -11.29
N ILE A 5 3.30 -7.75 -10.11
CA ILE A 5 3.12 -6.96 -8.89
C ILE A 5 4.44 -6.27 -8.52
N PHE A 6 5.55 -7.01 -8.53
CA PHE A 6 6.86 -6.46 -8.22
C PHE A 6 7.29 -5.38 -9.21
N LYS A 7 7.12 -5.62 -10.53
CA LYS A 7 7.40 -4.62 -11.57
C LYS A 7 6.55 -3.36 -11.39
N LEU A 8 5.29 -3.52 -11.03
CA LEU A 8 4.36 -2.42 -10.86
C LEU A 8 4.69 -1.59 -9.62
N VAL A 9 5.04 -2.23 -8.50
CA VAL A 9 5.51 -1.55 -7.29
C VAL A 9 6.81 -0.79 -7.57
N VAL A 10 7.78 -1.41 -8.25
CA VAL A 10 9.04 -0.76 -8.64
C VAL A 10 8.78 0.41 -9.59
N ALA A 11 7.86 0.28 -10.54
CA ALA A 11 7.50 1.36 -11.47
C ALA A 11 6.86 2.54 -10.74
N ILE A 12 5.98 2.30 -9.77
CA ILE A 12 5.37 3.36 -8.95
C ILE A 12 6.43 4.11 -8.14
N ILE A 13 7.43 3.39 -7.62
CA ILE A 13 8.52 3.99 -6.84
C ILE A 13 9.48 4.79 -7.73
N SER A 14 9.85 4.24 -8.89
CA SER A 14 10.88 4.82 -9.75
C SER A 14 10.37 5.91 -10.69
N GLN A 15 9.16 5.78 -11.21
CA GLN A 15 8.57 6.70 -12.19
C GLN A 15 7.06 6.87 -11.94
N PRO A 16 6.66 7.56 -10.88
CA PRO A 16 5.27 7.64 -10.46
C PRO A 16 4.34 8.23 -11.54
N GLY A 17 4.76 9.25 -12.26
CA GLY A 17 3.95 9.89 -13.30
C GLY A 17 3.59 8.95 -14.46
N LYS A 18 4.57 8.21 -14.98
CA LYS A 18 4.34 7.22 -16.05
C LYS A 18 3.54 6.01 -15.57
N ALA A 19 3.79 5.57 -14.33
CA ALA A 19 3.03 4.48 -13.74
C ALA A 19 1.54 4.85 -13.61
N TRP A 20 1.24 6.05 -13.17
CA TRP A 20 -0.14 6.56 -13.09
C TRP A 20 -0.83 6.61 -14.46
N ASP A 21 -0.15 7.07 -15.50
CA ASP A 21 -0.70 7.10 -16.86
C ASP A 21 -1.02 5.69 -17.39
N ILE A 22 -0.18 4.72 -17.10
CA ILE A 22 -0.41 3.32 -17.48
C ILE A 22 -1.59 2.73 -16.71
N LEU A 23 -1.68 3.02 -15.41
CA LEU A 23 -2.71 2.49 -14.53
C LEU A 23 -4.10 3.07 -14.82
N THR A 24 -4.16 4.35 -15.18
CA THR A 24 -5.42 5.01 -15.56
C THR A 24 -5.94 4.59 -16.93
N ARG A 25 -5.07 4.12 -17.82
CA ARG A 25 -5.43 3.63 -19.16
C ARG A 25 -5.82 2.15 -19.18
N LYS A 26 -5.38 1.37 -18.20
CA LYS A 26 -5.79 -0.03 -18.08
C LYS A 26 -7.20 -0.09 -17.47
N GLU A 27 -8.18 -0.33 -18.30
CA GLU A 27 -9.52 -0.76 -17.86
C GLU A 27 -9.45 -2.21 -17.36
N GLU A 28 -8.77 -2.44 -16.24
CA GLU A 28 -8.88 -3.73 -15.57
C GLU A 28 -10.27 -3.83 -14.95
N LYS A 29 -10.89 -5.00 -15.09
CA LYS A 29 -12.11 -5.32 -14.37
C LYS A 29 -11.82 -5.15 -12.87
N ASP A 30 -12.63 -4.35 -12.20
CA ASP A 30 -12.37 -3.91 -10.84
C ASP A 30 -12.23 -5.05 -9.83
N ASP A 31 -12.92 -6.17 -10.07
CA ASP A 31 -12.81 -7.37 -9.23
C ASP A 31 -11.45 -8.07 -9.37
N GLU A 32 -10.81 -7.96 -10.54
CA GLU A 32 -9.49 -8.52 -10.77
C GLU A 32 -8.38 -7.69 -10.10
N PHE A 33 -8.54 -6.38 -10.00
CA PHE A 33 -7.57 -5.52 -9.32
C PHE A 33 -7.40 -5.88 -7.86
N LEU A 34 -8.51 -6.04 -7.12
CA LEU A 34 -8.45 -6.41 -5.71
C LEU A 34 -7.79 -7.77 -5.51
N SER A 35 -8.20 -8.77 -6.28
CA SER A 35 -7.71 -10.14 -6.14
C SER A 35 -6.27 -10.33 -6.63
N ARG A 36 -5.86 -9.60 -7.65
CA ARG A 36 -4.52 -9.74 -8.26
C ARG A 36 -3.47 -8.84 -7.65
N PHE A 37 -3.84 -7.72 -7.09
CA PHE A 37 -2.90 -6.73 -6.58
C PHE A 37 -2.99 -6.52 -5.07
N VAL A 38 -4.16 -6.13 -4.56
CA VAL A 38 -4.31 -5.72 -3.16
C VAL A 38 -4.21 -6.91 -2.20
N TYR A 39 -4.94 -7.97 -2.45
CA TYR A 39 -4.97 -9.13 -1.55
C TYR A 39 -3.63 -9.87 -1.45
N PRO A 40 -2.91 -10.15 -2.55
CA PRO A 40 -1.57 -10.70 -2.46
C PRO A 40 -0.61 -9.79 -1.70
N LEU A 41 -0.70 -8.49 -1.89
CA LEU A 41 0.17 -7.53 -1.21
C LEU A 41 -0.07 -7.51 0.31
N ILE A 42 -1.33 -7.52 0.74
CA ILE A 42 -1.71 -7.66 2.16
C ILE A 42 -1.22 -9.00 2.71
N GLY A 43 -1.33 -10.08 1.93
CA GLY A 43 -0.81 -11.38 2.30
C GLY A 43 0.71 -11.36 2.55
N PHE A 44 1.47 -10.71 1.69
CA PHE A 44 2.92 -10.55 1.87
C PHE A 44 3.27 -9.74 3.12
N VAL A 45 2.55 -8.65 3.40
CA VAL A 45 2.74 -7.86 4.63
C VAL A 45 2.46 -8.71 5.87
N THR A 46 1.41 -9.53 5.83
CA THR A 46 1.04 -10.42 6.94
C THR A 46 2.11 -11.49 7.20
N VAL A 47 2.62 -12.12 6.13
CA VAL A 47 3.71 -13.10 6.25
C VAL A 47 5.00 -12.43 6.74
N ALA A 48 5.32 -11.23 6.25
CA ALA A 48 6.46 -10.46 6.72
C ALA A 48 6.35 -10.10 8.21
N ALA A 49 5.15 -9.79 8.70
CA ALA A 49 4.91 -9.55 10.12
C ALA A 49 5.16 -10.80 10.98
N PHE A 50 4.76 -11.96 10.47
CA PHE A 50 5.03 -13.25 11.13
C PHE A 50 6.53 -13.54 11.21
N LEU A 51 7.21 -13.50 10.07
CA LEU A 51 8.63 -13.77 9.98
C LEU A 51 9.47 -12.72 10.72
N GLY A 52 9.07 -11.45 10.67
CA GLY A 52 9.75 -10.37 11.37
C GLY A 52 9.82 -10.58 12.87
N VAL A 53 8.76 -11.06 13.50
CA VAL A 53 8.77 -11.39 14.93
C VAL A 53 9.70 -12.56 15.22
N LEU A 54 9.70 -13.60 14.36
CA LEU A 54 10.56 -14.77 14.55
C LEU A 54 12.06 -14.43 14.42
N PHE A 55 12.42 -13.54 13.49
CA PHE A 55 13.82 -13.16 13.25
C PHE A 55 14.34 -12.09 14.21
N THR A 56 13.46 -11.23 14.71
CA THR A 56 13.87 -10.08 15.54
C THR A 56 14.03 -10.43 17.00
N ARG A 57 13.35 -11.49 17.48
CA ARG A 57 13.41 -11.89 18.87
C ARG A 57 14.38 -13.06 19.09
N LYS A 58 15.05 -13.01 20.25
CA LYS A 58 15.99 -14.07 20.67
C LYS A 58 15.27 -15.36 21.05
N GLU A 59 14.01 -15.26 21.44
CA GLU A 59 13.16 -16.40 21.78
C GLU A 59 12.17 -16.68 20.67
N PHE A 60 12.02 -17.94 20.31
CA PHE A 60 11.11 -18.38 19.26
C PHE A 60 9.68 -18.45 19.82
N ASP A 61 8.97 -17.34 19.72
CA ASP A 61 7.59 -17.20 20.19
C ASP A 61 6.60 -17.16 19.01
N VAL A 62 6.08 -18.34 18.69
CA VAL A 62 5.09 -18.53 17.61
C VAL A 62 3.77 -17.84 17.94
N GLU A 63 3.36 -17.84 19.22
CA GLU A 63 2.11 -17.19 19.63
C GLU A 63 2.16 -15.69 19.38
N LEU A 64 3.26 -15.04 19.73
CA LEU A 64 3.44 -13.61 19.47
C LEU A 64 3.52 -13.31 17.97
N ALA A 65 4.21 -14.15 17.20
CA ALA A 65 4.30 -14.01 15.74
C ALA A 65 2.90 -14.13 15.11
N LEU A 66 2.09 -15.07 15.55
CA LEU A 66 0.72 -15.24 15.08
C LEU A 66 -0.18 -14.05 15.44
N LYS A 67 -0.10 -13.57 16.68
CA LYS A 67 -0.83 -12.36 17.12
C LYS A 67 -0.44 -11.13 16.29
N SER A 68 0.85 -10.97 16.00
CA SER A 68 1.36 -9.88 15.16
C SER A 68 0.83 -9.97 13.73
N SER A 69 0.82 -11.17 13.15
CA SER A 69 0.25 -11.42 11.80
C SER A 69 -1.22 -11.06 11.72
N ILE A 70 -2.02 -11.57 12.66
CA ILE A 70 -3.47 -11.33 12.69
C ILE A 70 -3.74 -9.83 12.86
N ARG A 71 -3.03 -9.16 13.74
CA ARG A 71 -3.14 -7.70 13.92
C ARG A 71 -2.82 -6.96 12.62
N THR A 72 -1.75 -7.33 11.95
CA THR A 72 -1.32 -6.72 10.68
C THR A 72 -2.34 -6.97 9.58
N LEU A 73 -2.88 -8.19 9.49
CA LEU A 73 -3.91 -8.54 8.52
C LEU A 73 -5.17 -7.68 8.71
N VAL A 74 -5.69 -7.63 9.93
CA VAL A 74 -6.90 -6.86 10.27
C VAL A 74 -6.67 -5.37 10.03
N ALA A 75 -5.52 -4.84 10.43
CA ALA A 75 -5.17 -3.43 10.22
C ALA A 75 -5.02 -3.08 8.73
N ALA A 76 -4.41 -3.95 7.93
CA ALA A 76 -4.23 -3.72 6.50
C ALA A 76 -5.56 -3.76 5.74
N PHE A 77 -6.40 -4.77 5.99
CA PHE A 77 -7.74 -4.83 5.40
C PHE A 77 -8.63 -3.68 5.87
N GLY A 78 -8.73 -3.49 7.18
CA GLY A 78 -9.54 -2.42 7.77
C GLY A 78 -9.09 -1.05 7.31
N GLY A 79 -7.79 -0.79 7.32
CA GLY A 79 -7.21 0.46 6.84
C GLY A 79 -7.46 0.71 5.36
N PHE A 80 -7.32 -0.30 4.52
CA PHE A 80 -7.59 -0.20 3.09
C PHE A 80 -9.05 0.16 2.79
N TYR A 81 -10.00 -0.58 3.35
CA TYR A 81 -11.42 -0.32 3.12
C TYR A 81 -11.89 0.98 3.76
N LEU A 82 -11.41 1.29 4.96
CA LEU A 82 -11.73 2.55 5.63
C LEU A 82 -11.19 3.75 4.85
N ALA A 83 -9.94 3.70 4.40
CA ALA A 83 -9.34 4.76 3.59
C ALA A 83 -10.08 4.94 2.25
N SER A 84 -10.47 3.85 1.60
CA SER A 84 -11.25 3.89 0.36
C SER A 84 -12.62 4.52 0.58
N TYR A 85 -13.28 4.19 1.68
CA TYR A 85 -14.57 4.76 2.04
C TYR A 85 -14.46 6.27 2.35
N LEU A 86 -13.53 6.66 3.19
CA LEU A 86 -13.30 8.06 3.54
C LEU A 86 -12.94 8.89 2.31
N LEU A 87 -12.07 8.36 1.44
CA LEU A 87 -11.71 9.04 0.20
C LEU A 87 -12.94 9.23 -0.71
N ASN A 88 -13.81 8.23 -0.79
CA ASN A 88 -15.04 8.32 -1.58
C ASN A 88 -15.99 9.42 -1.05
N GLU A 89 -16.14 9.54 0.27
CA GLU A 89 -16.95 10.60 0.90
C GLU A 89 -16.33 11.99 0.68
N ILE A 90 -15.02 12.13 0.84
CA ILE A 90 -14.30 13.39 0.61
C ILE A 90 -14.38 13.79 -0.87
N TRP A 91 -14.25 12.82 -1.76
CA TRP A 91 -14.29 13.03 -3.21
C TRP A 91 -15.61 13.63 -3.67
N GLN A 92 -16.72 13.14 -3.11
CA GLN A 92 -18.03 13.69 -3.38
C GLN A 92 -18.18 15.10 -2.80
N GLY A 93 -17.74 15.34 -1.57
CA GLY A 93 -17.89 16.62 -0.89
C GLY A 93 -17.07 17.76 -1.53
N TRP A 94 -15.84 17.48 -1.94
CA TRP A 94 -14.91 18.51 -2.42
C TRP A 94 -14.91 18.68 -3.93
N PHE A 95 -15.04 17.58 -4.67
CA PHE A 95 -14.95 17.63 -6.13
C PHE A 95 -16.30 17.59 -6.85
N LYS A 96 -17.41 17.45 -6.11
CA LYS A 96 -18.80 17.35 -6.66
C LYS A 96 -18.92 16.31 -7.78
N ARG A 97 -18.11 15.24 -7.71
CA ARG A 97 -18.13 14.13 -8.65
C ARG A 97 -18.99 13.00 -8.11
N GLU A 98 -19.50 12.17 -9.02
CA GLU A 98 -20.23 10.97 -8.66
C GLU A 98 -19.37 10.02 -7.81
N LYS A 99 -20.02 9.32 -6.86
CA LYS A 99 -19.37 8.33 -6.03
C LYS A 99 -18.88 7.17 -6.89
N ASP A 100 -17.57 6.97 -6.94
CA ASP A 100 -16.94 5.81 -7.56
C ASP A 100 -16.02 5.13 -6.56
N MET A 101 -16.58 4.14 -5.84
CA MET A 101 -15.84 3.36 -4.84
C MET A 101 -14.68 2.59 -5.46
N LYS A 102 -14.85 2.12 -6.69
CA LYS A 102 -13.84 1.35 -7.41
C LYS A 102 -12.61 2.18 -7.76
N LEU A 103 -12.82 3.42 -8.21
CA LEU A 103 -11.73 4.36 -8.45
C LEU A 103 -10.98 4.71 -7.16
N CYS A 104 -11.70 4.93 -6.06
CA CYS A 104 -11.12 5.19 -4.75
C CYS A 104 -10.31 3.98 -4.25
N GLN A 105 -10.81 2.77 -4.42
CA GLN A 105 -10.08 1.55 -4.06
C GLN A 105 -8.80 1.37 -4.87
N ARG A 106 -8.82 1.67 -6.17
CA ARG A 106 -7.60 1.67 -7.01
C ARG A 106 -6.60 2.72 -6.52
N PHE A 107 -7.05 3.93 -6.29
CA PHE A 107 -6.19 5.01 -5.82
C PHE A 107 -5.53 4.65 -4.47
N VAL A 108 -6.33 4.21 -3.51
CA VAL A 108 -5.83 3.79 -2.18
C VAL A 108 -4.93 2.56 -2.31
N GLY A 109 -5.28 1.58 -3.14
CA GLY A 109 -4.48 0.39 -3.37
C GLY A 109 -3.08 0.70 -3.90
N TYR A 110 -2.98 1.53 -4.92
CA TYR A 110 -1.68 1.95 -5.47
C TYR A 110 -0.89 2.85 -4.52
N SER A 111 -1.55 3.79 -3.86
CA SER A 111 -0.90 4.66 -2.87
C SER A 111 -0.38 3.88 -1.66
N SER A 112 -1.13 2.86 -1.23
CA SER A 112 -0.75 2.00 -0.11
C SER A 112 0.35 1.00 -0.47
N SER A 113 0.57 0.71 -1.75
CA SER A 113 1.56 -0.28 -2.19
C SER A 113 2.97 0.07 -1.72
N LEU A 114 3.33 1.33 -1.76
CA LEU A 114 4.62 1.81 -1.26
C LEU A 114 4.73 1.60 0.26
N MET A 115 3.67 1.93 1.00
CA MET A 115 3.63 1.72 2.45
C MET A 115 3.72 0.24 2.81
N PHE A 116 3.04 -0.62 2.07
CA PHE A 116 3.09 -2.07 2.29
C PHE A 116 4.47 -2.64 1.96
N ALA A 117 5.07 -2.24 0.84
CA ALA A 117 6.43 -2.65 0.48
C ALA A 117 7.45 -2.23 1.55
N LEU A 118 7.35 -1.01 2.04
CA LEU A 118 8.20 -0.53 3.13
C LEU A 118 7.97 -1.29 4.43
N ASN A 119 6.71 -1.56 4.80
CA ASN A 119 6.41 -2.34 6.00
C ASN A 119 7.02 -3.74 5.93
N ILE A 120 7.01 -4.39 4.76
CA ILE A 120 7.67 -5.69 4.56
C ILE A 120 9.17 -5.58 4.88
N VAL A 121 9.84 -4.58 4.31
CA VAL A 121 11.27 -4.36 4.55
C VAL A 121 11.56 -4.08 6.02
N LEU A 122 10.78 -3.23 6.66
CA LEU A 122 10.97 -2.85 8.07
C LEU A 122 10.66 -3.99 9.05
N MET A 123 9.71 -4.86 8.73
CA MET A 123 9.40 -6.02 9.55
C MET A 123 10.48 -7.09 9.47
N LEU A 124 11.13 -7.22 8.32
CA LEU A 124 12.23 -8.16 8.13
C LEU A 124 13.57 -7.59 8.60
N LEU A 125 13.75 -6.28 8.51
CA LEU A 125 15.00 -5.56 8.81
C LEU A 125 14.71 -4.34 9.71
N PRO A 126 14.54 -4.53 11.03
CA PRO A 126 14.20 -3.45 11.95
C PRO A 126 15.26 -2.34 12.02
N GLU A 127 16.49 -2.61 11.59
CA GLU A 127 17.59 -1.63 11.53
C GLU A 127 17.33 -0.50 10.54
N PHE A 128 16.44 -0.69 9.57
CA PHE A 128 16.04 0.32 8.59
C PHE A 128 14.82 1.16 9.01
N PHE A 129 14.52 1.22 10.29
CA PHE A 129 13.37 1.99 10.81
C PHE A 129 13.39 3.46 10.38
N PHE A 130 14.56 4.07 10.24
CA PHE A 130 14.70 5.45 9.75
C PHE A 130 14.18 5.66 8.32
N LEU A 131 14.16 4.62 7.46
CA LEU A 131 13.60 4.70 6.12
C LEU A 131 12.09 5.00 6.14
N ARG A 132 11.40 4.68 7.22
CA ARG A 132 9.98 5.01 7.38
C ARG A 132 9.71 6.51 7.34
N ILE A 133 10.62 7.28 7.93
CA ILE A 133 10.54 8.75 7.90
C ILE A 133 10.76 9.26 6.48
N PHE A 134 11.72 8.71 5.75
CA PHE A 134 11.97 9.09 4.36
C PHE A 134 10.80 8.82 3.44
N VAL A 135 10.10 7.70 3.63
CA VAL A 135 8.92 7.36 2.80
C VAL A 135 7.73 8.27 3.11
N LEU A 136 7.50 8.61 4.36
CA LEU A 136 6.48 9.60 4.71
C LEU A 136 6.75 10.94 4.05
N LEU A 137 8.00 11.41 4.08
CA LEU A 137 8.41 12.63 3.39
C LEU A 137 8.25 12.52 1.87
N SER A 138 8.60 11.38 1.29
CA SER A 138 8.45 11.12 -0.15
C SER A 138 6.99 11.10 -0.58
N LEU A 139 6.09 10.49 0.20
CA LEU A 139 4.66 10.50 -0.07
C LEU A 139 4.06 11.90 -0.01
N ILE A 140 4.47 12.73 0.95
CA ILE A 140 4.07 14.13 1.05
C ILE A 140 4.58 14.90 -0.18
N HIS A 141 5.81 14.66 -0.59
CA HIS A 141 6.42 15.32 -1.75
C HIS A 141 5.79 14.91 -3.08
N ILE A 142 5.43 13.64 -3.25
CA ILE A 142 4.74 13.12 -4.45
C ILE A 142 3.29 13.61 -4.53
N SER A 143 2.62 13.79 -3.40
CA SER A 143 1.24 14.26 -3.34
C SER A 143 1.11 15.78 -3.53
N GLU A 144 2.19 16.53 -3.44
CA GLU A 144 2.17 17.95 -3.83
C GLU A 144 2.00 18.05 -5.35
N PRO A 145 0.91 18.69 -5.83
CA PRO A 145 0.83 19.02 -7.24
C PRO A 145 2.03 19.90 -7.58
N THR A 146 2.83 19.47 -8.54
CA THR A 146 3.91 20.28 -9.11
C THR A 146 3.29 21.58 -9.62
N ARG A 147 3.24 22.60 -8.77
CA ARG A 147 2.92 23.95 -9.23
C ARG A 147 4.10 24.40 -10.07
N PRO A 148 3.86 24.75 -11.34
CA PRO A 148 4.91 25.43 -12.06
C PRO A 148 5.30 26.70 -11.29
N LEU A 149 6.57 26.83 -10.99
CA LEU A 149 7.15 27.97 -10.29
C LEU A 149 7.22 29.17 -11.27
N TYR A 150 6.10 29.74 -11.59
CA TYR A 150 6.04 31.07 -12.20
C TYR A 150 4.87 31.86 -11.73
#